data_d502730ff1c532e57db4ea3c0ccff3e7
#
_entry.id   d502730ff1c532e57db4ea3c0ccff3e7
#
_cell.length_a   1.000
_cell.length_b   1.000
_cell.length_c   1.000
_cell.angle_alpha   90.00
_cell.angle_beta   90.00
_cell.angle_gamma   90.00
#
_symmetry.space_group_name_H-M   'P 1'
#
loop_
_entity.id
_entity.type
_entity.pdbx_description
1 polymer ?
#
loop_
_entity_poly.entity_id
_entity_poly.type
_entity_poly.pdbx_seq_one_letter_code
_entity_poly.pdbx_strand_id
1 'polypeptide(L)'
;GWSTTDNRAFTFWFRPTYKKPIGKNVLITQVSNNSGNPMITTAGLPLGSDAILAGDWIAIRGTTSYNGIQLVKSADVATNTITLDTPYIDSIITNTPKLNKEVSNTFIQYDTDTATPTSYVQLTYTANWFIIKFNDIYYKYDLSKSSVSFLKGEWYAAVINLNNLAKQLSLFLYNTPELTGAINPDKTADLKSIYINTQTVPAISIDNDYTWKLLGCETDLTNIRIWSEPIEEELQELILSQYVVKDSHLA
;
A
#
# COMPACT_ATOMS: atom_id res chain seq x y z
N GLY A 1 13.78 13.38 9.52
CA GLY A 1 14.21 11.98 9.54
C GLY A 1 14.16 11.36 10.93
N TRP A 2 14.61 10.14 11.04
CA TRP A 2 14.73 9.41 12.31
C TRP A 2 15.82 8.33 12.22
N SER A 3 16.36 7.94 13.37
CA SER A 3 17.37 6.90 13.48
C SER A 3 16.75 5.51 13.67
N THR A 4 17.58 4.47 13.64
CA THR A 4 17.18 3.07 13.88
C THR A 4 16.70 2.78 15.30
N THR A 5 16.89 3.72 16.24
CA THR A 5 16.40 3.62 17.63
C THR A 5 15.13 4.40 17.88
N ASP A 6 14.71 5.23 16.93
CA ASP A 6 13.53 6.06 17.06
C ASP A 6 12.28 5.30 16.61
N ASN A 7 11.27 5.30 17.43
CA ASN A 7 9.93 4.87 17.05
C ASN A 7 9.21 5.98 16.29
N ARG A 8 8.21 5.63 15.48
CA ARG A 8 7.35 6.60 14.78
C ARG A 8 5.94 6.04 14.62
N ALA A 9 4.98 6.93 14.63
CA ALA A 9 3.66 6.61 14.12
C ALA A 9 3.19 7.65 13.10
N PHE A 10 2.37 7.21 12.16
CA PHE A 10 1.72 8.05 11.17
C PHE A 10 0.23 7.87 11.32
N THR A 11 -0.51 8.97 11.41
CA THR A 11 -1.98 8.95 11.39
C THR A 11 -2.48 9.89 10.31
N PHE A 12 -3.49 9.45 9.59
CA PHE A 12 -4.12 10.26 8.56
C PHE A 12 -5.49 9.70 8.21
N TRP A 13 -6.32 10.56 7.63
CA TRP A 13 -7.56 10.17 6.98
C TRP A 13 -7.39 10.28 5.47
N PHE A 14 -7.96 9.32 4.74
CA PHE A 14 -7.96 9.32 3.29
C PHE A 14 -9.30 8.87 2.73
N ARG A 15 -9.66 9.42 1.58
CA ARG A 15 -10.88 9.09 0.86
C ARG A 15 -10.54 8.83 -0.60
N PRO A 16 -10.65 7.60 -1.09
CA PRO A 16 -10.51 7.30 -2.51
C PRO A 16 -11.58 8.04 -3.33
N THR A 17 -11.17 8.88 -4.26
CA THR A 17 -12.10 9.59 -5.16
C THR A 17 -12.45 8.76 -6.39
N TYR A 18 -11.71 7.68 -6.61
CA TYR A 18 -11.90 6.75 -7.72
C TYR A 18 -11.76 5.30 -7.26
N LYS A 19 -12.66 4.42 -7.77
CA LYS A 19 -12.55 2.98 -7.52
C LYS A 19 -11.43 2.41 -8.39
N LYS A 20 -10.42 1.82 -7.76
CA LYS A 20 -9.31 1.21 -8.48
C LYS A 20 -9.77 -0.07 -9.19
N PRO A 21 -9.62 -0.15 -10.53
CA PRO A 21 -9.95 -1.36 -11.26
C PRO A 21 -8.94 -2.47 -10.96
N ILE A 22 -9.41 -3.70 -11.05
CA ILE A 22 -8.58 -4.89 -11.07
C ILE A 22 -8.52 -5.37 -12.51
N GLY A 23 -7.32 -5.51 -13.05
CA GLY A 23 -7.11 -5.99 -14.41
C GLY A 23 -7.57 -7.44 -14.62
N LYS A 24 -7.71 -7.85 -15.86
CA LYS A 24 -8.10 -9.23 -16.22
C LYS A 24 -7.08 -10.24 -15.69
N ASN A 25 -7.58 -11.43 -15.33
CA ASN A 25 -6.71 -12.54 -14.99
C ASN A 25 -5.96 -13.05 -16.22
N VAL A 26 -4.67 -13.22 -16.08
CA VAL A 26 -3.75 -13.79 -17.07
C VAL A 26 -3.19 -15.09 -16.55
N LEU A 27 -3.22 -16.16 -17.35
CA LEU A 27 -2.68 -17.46 -16.99
C LEU A 27 -1.14 -17.41 -16.98
N ILE A 28 -0.53 -17.87 -15.91
CA ILE A 28 0.92 -18.07 -15.84
C ILE A 28 1.26 -19.44 -16.39
N THR A 29 2.25 -19.53 -17.27
CA THR A 29 2.69 -20.78 -17.89
C THR A 29 4.06 -21.24 -17.37
N GLN A 30 4.89 -20.32 -16.89
CA GLN A 30 6.22 -20.62 -16.38
C GLN A 30 6.73 -19.54 -15.42
N VAL A 31 7.58 -19.96 -14.48
CA VAL A 31 8.44 -19.08 -13.67
C VAL A 31 9.88 -19.50 -13.89
N SER A 32 10.77 -18.58 -14.22
CA SER A 32 12.18 -18.85 -14.48
C SER A 32 13.07 -17.73 -13.93
N ASN A 33 14.37 -17.98 -13.89
CA ASN A 33 15.36 -16.99 -13.49
C ASN A 33 15.79 -16.13 -14.68
N ASN A 34 15.71 -14.82 -14.54
CA ASN A 34 16.28 -13.87 -15.47
C ASN A 34 17.28 -12.96 -14.75
N SER A 35 18.56 -13.35 -14.79
CA SER A 35 19.65 -12.56 -14.20
C SER A 35 19.41 -12.18 -12.73
N GLY A 36 18.94 -13.12 -11.92
CA GLY A 36 18.69 -12.93 -10.49
C GLY A 36 17.30 -12.38 -10.14
N ASN A 37 16.45 -12.11 -11.13
CA ASN A 37 15.05 -11.73 -10.93
C ASN A 37 14.10 -12.83 -11.47
N PRO A 38 12.92 -13.03 -10.89
CA PRO A 38 11.93 -13.95 -11.45
C PRO A 38 11.32 -13.39 -12.73
N MET A 39 11.32 -14.21 -13.76
CA MET A 39 10.61 -13.97 -15.01
C MET A 39 9.37 -14.86 -15.07
N ILE A 40 8.22 -14.23 -15.18
CA ILE A 40 6.92 -14.89 -15.32
C ILE A 40 6.56 -14.91 -16.80
N THR A 41 6.40 -16.11 -17.37
CA THR A 41 5.83 -16.27 -18.72
C THR A 41 4.33 -16.49 -18.60
N THR A 42 3.56 -15.87 -19.48
CA THR A 42 2.10 -15.93 -19.48
C THR A 42 1.56 -16.46 -20.80
N ALA A 43 0.29 -16.87 -20.82
CA ALA A 43 -0.39 -17.28 -22.04
C ALA A 43 -0.65 -16.11 -23.03
N GLY A 44 -0.56 -14.86 -22.55
CA GLY A 44 -0.71 -13.65 -23.35
C GLY A 44 -0.87 -12.45 -22.44
N LEU A 45 -0.08 -11.40 -22.65
CA LEU A 45 -0.21 -10.15 -21.89
C LEU A 45 -1.34 -9.28 -22.45
N PRO A 46 -2.10 -8.60 -21.57
CA PRO A 46 -3.13 -7.68 -22.00
C PRO A 46 -2.53 -6.45 -22.67
N LEU A 47 -3.30 -5.84 -23.57
CA LEU A 47 -2.97 -4.63 -24.32
C LEU A 47 -3.89 -3.47 -23.92
N GLY A 48 -3.56 -2.28 -24.38
CA GLY A 48 -4.38 -1.07 -24.16
C GLY A 48 -4.35 -0.62 -22.70
N SER A 49 -5.52 -0.29 -22.16
CA SER A 49 -5.66 0.20 -20.77
C SER A 49 -5.27 -0.82 -19.71
N ASP A 50 -5.36 -2.11 -20.04
CA ASP A 50 -5.02 -3.21 -19.14
C ASP A 50 -3.55 -3.63 -19.26
N ALA A 51 -2.77 -3.01 -20.15
CA ALA A 51 -1.35 -3.33 -20.35
C ALA A 51 -0.58 -3.28 -19.03
N ILE A 52 0.27 -4.29 -18.83
CA ILE A 52 1.16 -4.36 -17.68
C ILE A 52 2.49 -3.73 -18.09
N LEU A 53 2.95 -2.76 -17.32
CA LEU A 53 4.16 -1.98 -17.60
C LEU A 53 5.13 -2.06 -16.42
N ALA A 54 6.38 -1.63 -16.64
CA ALA A 54 7.33 -1.43 -15.54
C ALA A 54 6.78 -0.43 -14.53
N GLY A 55 6.91 -0.73 -13.25
CA GLY A 55 6.36 0.05 -12.14
C GLY A 55 4.92 -0.29 -11.76
N ASP A 56 4.23 -1.12 -12.53
CA ASP A 56 2.89 -1.61 -12.15
C ASP A 56 2.96 -2.63 -11.03
N TRP A 57 1.89 -2.69 -10.25
CA TRP A 57 1.66 -3.75 -9.29
C TRP A 57 0.80 -4.85 -9.89
N ILE A 58 1.19 -6.10 -9.67
CA ILE A 58 0.41 -7.28 -10.08
C ILE A 58 0.16 -8.20 -8.89
N ALA A 59 -1.03 -8.75 -8.78
CA ALA A 59 -1.34 -9.80 -7.83
C ALA A 59 -1.13 -11.16 -8.48
N ILE A 60 -0.28 -12.01 -7.89
CA ILE A 60 0.04 -13.36 -8.37
C ILE A 60 -0.59 -14.38 -7.42
N ARG A 61 -1.11 -15.45 -8.01
CA ARG A 61 -1.67 -16.61 -7.30
C ARG A 61 -1.27 -17.89 -8.01
N GLY A 62 -1.12 -18.98 -7.24
CA GLY A 62 -0.81 -20.30 -7.80
C GLY A 62 0.67 -20.48 -8.13
N THR A 63 1.56 -19.81 -7.40
CA THR A 63 3.01 -20.10 -7.36
C THR A 63 3.42 -20.40 -5.92
N THR A 64 4.55 -21.05 -5.69
CA THR A 64 5.00 -21.33 -4.32
C THR A 64 5.68 -20.14 -3.66
N SER A 65 6.39 -19.31 -4.43
CA SER A 65 7.28 -18.27 -3.89
C SER A 65 6.84 -16.84 -4.15
N TYR A 66 5.92 -16.59 -5.11
CA TYR A 66 5.58 -15.24 -5.55
C TYR A 66 4.10 -14.88 -5.37
N ASN A 67 3.35 -15.65 -4.60
CA ASN A 67 1.96 -15.31 -4.29
C ASN A 67 1.84 -13.95 -3.58
N GLY A 68 0.77 -13.24 -3.91
CA GLY A 68 0.52 -11.90 -3.40
C GLY A 68 0.88 -10.81 -4.39
N ILE A 69 1.05 -9.57 -3.91
CA ILE A 69 1.33 -8.43 -4.77
C ILE A 69 2.83 -8.30 -5.06
N GLN A 70 3.19 -8.09 -6.31
CA GLN A 70 4.55 -7.96 -6.79
C GLN A 70 4.71 -6.73 -7.68
N LEU A 71 5.85 -6.07 -7.58
CA LEU A 71 6.20 -4.94 -8.43
C LEU A 71 6.82 -5.45 -9.74
N VAL A 72 6.39 -4.90 -10.85
CA VAL A 72 6.91 -5.21 -12.18
C VAL A 72 8.17 -4.40 -12.45
N LYS A 73 9.29 -5.06 -12.71
CA LYS A 73 10.54 -4.45 -13.14
C LYS A 73 10.53 -4.15 -14.64
N SER A 74 10.01 -5.09 -15.43
CA SER A 74 9.83 -4.94 -16.88
C SER A 74 8.75 -5.88 -17.38
N ALA A 75 8.13 -5.53 -18.51
CA ALA A 75 7.19 -6.39 -19.23
C ALA A 75 7.48 -6.34 -20.72
N ASP A 76 7.39 -7.49 -21.38
CA ASP A 76 7.57 -7.63 -22.82
C ASP A 76 6.37 -8.39 -23.41
N VAL A 77 5.58 -7.65 -24.18
CA VAL A 77 4.37 -8.17 -24.83
C VAL A 77 4.72 -9.14 -25.96
N ALA A 78 5.86 -8.93 -26.65
CA ALA A 78 6.24 -9.79 -27.77
C ALA A 78 6.57 -11.23 -27.33
N THR A 79 7.17 -11.36 -26.15
CA THR A 79 7.51 -12.65 -25.53
C THR A 79 6.51 -13.11 -24.47
N ASN A 80 5.50 -12.29 -24.16
CA ASN A 80 4.53 -12.52 -23.09
C ASN A 80 5.17 -12.74 -21.72
N THR A 81 6.22 -11.97 -21.39
CA THR A 81 6.99 -12.12 -20.17
C THR A 81 6.94 -10.88 -19.28
N ILE A 82 7.00 -11.10 -17.98
CA ILE A 82 7.09 -10.07 -16.94
C ILE A 82 8.27 -10.42 -16.04
N THR A 83 9.19 -9.49 -15.82
CA THR A 83 10.23 -9.63 -14.79
C THR A 83 9.79 -8.89 -13.53
N LEU A 84 9.88 -9.54 -12.37
CA LEU A 84 9.52 -8.95 -11.09
C LEU A 84 10.72 -8.21 -10.46
N ASP A 85 10.41 -7.17 -9.70
CA ASP A 85 11.41 -6.42 -8.94
C ASP A 85 11.62 -7.04 -7.54
N THR A 86 12.11 -8.26 -7.53
CA THR A 86 12.43 -9.03 -6.32
C THR A 86 13.51 -10.06 -6.65
N PRO A 87 14.31 -10.52 -5.69
CA PRO A 87 15.27 -11.61 -5.93
C PRO A 87 14.58 -12.89 -6.36
N TYR A 88 15.27 -13.65 -7.24
CA TYR A 88 14.78 -14.94 -7.68
C TYR A 88 14.86 -15.98 -6.56
N ILE A 89 13.78 -16.70 -6.38
CA ILE A 89 13.66 -17.89 -5.54
C ILE A 89 12.97 -18.96 -6.40
N ASP A 90 13.45 -20.19 -6.36
CA ASP A 90 12.81 -21.29 -7.07
C ASP A 90 11.32 -21.37 -6.75
N SER A 91 10.52 -21.47 -7.78
CA SER A 91 9.08 -21.46 -7.64
C SER A 91 8.42 -22.48 -8.55
N ILE A 92 7.53 -23.26 -7.97
CA ILE A 92 6.69 -24.22 -8.69
C ILE A 92 5.35 -23.57 -8.99
N ILE A 93 4.83 -23.82 -10.18
CA ILE A 93 3.47 -23.46 -10.55
C ILE A 93 2.53 -24.52 -9.97
N THR A 94 1.50 -24.06 -9.27
CA THR A 94 0.42 -24.89 -8.72
C THR A 94 -0.81 -24.86 -9.65
N ASN A 95 -1.88 -25.52 -9.28
CA ASN A 95 -3.11 -25.53 -10.08
C ASN A 95 -3.67 -24.12 -10.30
N THR A 96 -4.03 -23.81 -11.56
CA THR A 96 -4.61 -22.53 -11.99
C THR A 96 -3.79 -21.28 -11.61
N PRO A 97 -2.49 -21.22 -11.95
CA PRO A 97 -1.65 -20.07 -11.66
C PRO A 97 -2.10 -18.87 -12.52
N LYS A 98 -2.27 -17.73 -11.89
CA LYS A 98 -2.73 -16.53 -12.58
C LYS A 98 -2.17 -15.26 -11.95
N LEU A 99 -2.14 -14.21 -12.74
CA LEU A 99 -1.86 -12.87 -12.29
C LEU A 99 -2.91 -11.89 -12.84
N ASN A 100 -3.03 -10.75 -12.18
CA ASN A 100 -3.80 -9.61 -12.66
C ASN A 100 -3.12 -8.30 -12.27
N LYS A 101 -3.32 -7.26 -13.07
CA LYS A 101 -2.87 -5.90 -12.73
C LYS A 101 -3.72 -5.34 -11.59
N GLU A 102 -3.04 -4.74 -10.62
CA GLU A 102 -3.64 -3.97 -9.53
C GLU A 102 -3.31 -2.48 -9.76
N VAL A 103 -4.29 -1.70 -10.18
CA VAL A 103 -4.07 -0.25 -10.36
C VAL A 103 -3.81 0.38 -9.00
N SER A 104 -2.64 0.97 -8.86
CA SER A 104 -2.18 1.56 -7.60
C SER A 104 -2.39 3.07 -7.56
N ASN A 105 -2.44 3.60 -6.35
CA ASN A 105 -2.41 5.02 -6.07
C ASN A 105 -1.40 5.30 -4.95
N THR A 106 -0.31 5.97 -5.30
CA THR A 106 0.64 6.51 -4.31
C THR A 106 0.16 7.90 -3.92
N PHE A 107 -0.08 8.13 -2.66
CA PHE A 107 -0.72 9.36 -2.17
C PHE A 107 0.13 10.15 -1.18
N ILE A 108 1.08 9.52 -0.50
CA ILE A 108 2.08 10.18 0.35
C ILE A 108 3.46 9.68 -0.05
N GLN A 109 4.40 10.61 -0.16
CA GLN A 109 5.80 10.33 -0.44
C GLN A 109 6.71 11.26 0.35
N TYR A 110 7.81 10.74 0.86
CA TYR A 110 8.89 11.47 1.52
C TYR A 110 10.19 11.11 0.82
N ASP A 111 10.73 12.03 0.06
CA ASP A 111 11.94 11.79 -0.73
C ASP A 111 12.82 13.03 -0.85
N THR A 112 14.03 12.84 -1.35
CA THR A 112 14.86 13.95 -1.82
C THR A 112 14.32 14.48 -3.14
N ASP A 113 14.56 15.75 -3.44
CA ASP A 113 14.32 16.31 -4.77
C ASP A 113 15.37 15.86 -5.81
N THR A 114 16.19 14.87 -5.49
CA THR A 114 17.19 14.29 -6.38
C THR A 114 16.59 13.19 -7.26
N ALA A 115 17.17 12.98 -8.43
CA ALA A 115 16.71 11.98 -9.40
C ALA A 115 16.83 10.51 -8.89
N THR A 116 17.65 10.27 -7.87
CA THR A 116 17.86 8.94 -7.26
C THR A 116 17.85 9.06 -5.74
N PRO A 117 16.68 9.03 -5.09
CA PRO A 117 16.59 9.07 -3.65
C PRO A 117 17.22 7.82 -3.03
N THR A 118 18.09 7.98 -2.04
CA THR A 118 18.73 6.88 -1.32
C THR A 118 17.84 6.33 -0.20
N SER A 119 16.87 7.13 0.24
CA SER A 119 16.00 6.78 1.36
C SER A 119 14.68 7.49 1.22
N TYR A 120 13.54 6.80 1.35
CA TYR A 120 12.25 7.46 1.36
C TYR A 120 11.11 6.62 1.96
N VAL A 121 10.02 7.28 2.30
CA VAL A 121 8.75 6.67 2.68
C VAL A 121 7.77 6.86 1.54
N GLN A 122 7.01 5.82 1.21
CA GLN A 122 5.93 5.90 0.24
C GLN A 122 4.72 5.11 0.73
N LEU A 123 3.55 5.72 0.67
CA LEU A 123 2.28 5.06 0.98
C LEU A 123 1.47 4.92 -0.29
N THR A 124 1.11 3.69 -0.59
CA THR A 124 0.41 3.29 -1.81
C THR A 124 -0.73 2.36 -1.45
N TYR A 125 -1.87 2.48 -2.12
CA TYR A 125 -2.93 1.48 -2.04
C TYR A 125 -3.38 1.02 -3.42
N THR A 126 -3.96 -0.18 -3.47
CA THR A 126 -4.72 -0.72 -4.60
C THR A 126 -6.12 -1.08 -4.12
N ALA A 127 -6.90 -1.77 -4.94
CA ALA A 127 -8.22 -2.26 -4.51
C ALA A 127 -8.15 -3.18 -3.28
N ASN A 128 -7.10 -4.00 -3.17
CA ASN A 128 -6.99 -5.07 -2.17
C ASN A 128 -5.73 -5.01 -1.32
N TRP A 129 -4.87 -4.02 -1.51
CA TRP A 129 -3.59 -3.95 -0.83
C TRP A 129 -3.31 -2.56 -0.29
N PHE A 130 -2.65 -2.52 0.86
CA PHE A 130 -1.97 -1.33 1.37
C PHE A 130 -0.47 -1.61 1.39
N ILE A 131 0.32 -0.70 0.84
CA ILE A 131 1.75 -0.90 0.63
C ILE A 131 2.49 0.28 1.26
N ILE A 132 3.40 -0.05 2.16
CA ILE A 132 4.29 0.91 2.80
C ILE A 132 5.69 0.63 2.29
N LYS A 133 6.34 1.64 1.72
CA LYS A 133 7.76 1.56 1.38
C LYS A 133 8.57 2.34 2.41
N PHE A 134 9.61 1.72 2.92
CA PHE A 134 10.69 2.40 3.63
C PHE A 134 12.00 2.07 2.93
N ASN A 135 12.73 3.11 2.50
CA ASN A 135 13.91 2.96 1.66
C ASN A 135 13.56 2.13 0.40
N ASP A 136 14.23 1.03 0.15
CA ASP A 136 13.95 0.16 -1.01
C ASP A 136 13.12 -1.09 -0.66
N ILE A 137 12.56 -1.15 0.57
CA ILE A 137 11.81 -2.32 1.04
C ILE A 137 10.32 -1.99 1.05
N TYR A 138 9.53 -2.88 0.44
CA TYR A 138 8.06 -2.78 0.41
C TYR A 138 7.42 -3.72 1.45
N TYR A 139 6.65 -3.17 2.35
CA TYR A 139 5.81 -3.89 3.31
C TYR A 139 4.39 -3.93 2.79
N LYS A 140 3.90 -5.13 2.51
CA LYS A 140 2.66 -5.37 1.76
C LYS A 140 1.60 -5.94 2.69
N TYR A 141 0.45 -5.29 2.77
CA TYR A 141 -0.68 -5.68 3.62
C TYR A 141 -1.85 -6.12 2.73
N ASP A 142 -2.21 -7.39 2.81
CA ASP A 142 -3.29 -8.01 2.05
C ASP A 142 -4.64 -7.76 2.73
N LEU A 143 -5.41 -6.84 2.21
CA LEU A 143 -6.71 -6.45 2.74
C LEU A 143 -7.81 -7.45 2.36
N SER A 144 -7.61 -8.22 1.28
CA SER A 144 -8.60 -9.18 0.79
C SER A 144 -8.88 -10.30 1.80
N LYS A 145 -7.90 -10.62 2.65
CA LYS A 145 -8.04 -11.63 3.72
C LYS A 145 -9.02 -11.21 4.82
N SER A 146 -9.23 -9.92 5.00
CA SER A 146 -10.17 -9.35 5.97
C SER A 146 -11.45 -8.83 5.30
N SER A 147 -11.67 -9.19 4.03
CA SER A 147 -12.79 -8.70 3.23
C SER A 147 -12.87 -7.16 3.14
N VAL A 148 -11.74 -6.49 3.31
CA VAL A 148 -11.63 -5.04 3.19
C VAL A 148 -11.31 -4.68 1.75
N SER A 149 -12.05 -3.72 1.21
CA SER A 149 -11.71 -3.04 -0.05
C SER A 149 -12.02 -1.56 0.07
N PHE A 150 -11.18 -0.73 -0.47
CA PHE A 150 -11.41 0.71 -0.45
C PHE A 150 -12.50 1.10 -1.45
N LEU A 151 -13.56 1.71 -0.94
CA LEU A 151 -14.69 2.16 -1.74
C LEU A 151 -14.54 3.64 -2.09
N LYS A 152 -14.99 4.01 -3.28
CA LYS A 152 -15.00 5.39 -3.73
C LYS A 152 -15.91 6.24 -2.82
N GLY A 153 -15.37 7.36 -2.35
CA GLY A 153 -16.13 8.36 -1.57
C GLY A 153 -16.24 8.06 -0.08
N GLU A 154 -15.74 6.90 0.38
CA GLU A 154 -15.72 6.57 1.80
C GLU A 154 -14.43 7.02 2.47
N TRP A 155 -14.55 7.52 3.69
CA TRP A 155 -13.40 7.89 4.50
C TRP A 155 -12.85 6.70 5.27
N TYR A 156 -11.54 6.59 5.24
CA TYR A 156 -10.75 5.63 6.00
C TYR A 156 -9.73 6.36 6.84
N ALA A 157 -9.53 5.90 8.08
CA ALA A 157 -8.41 6.34 8.89
C ALA A 157 -7.35 5.26 8.94
N ALA A 158 -6.10 5.67 8.90
CA ALA A 158 -4.95 4.78 9.04
C ALA A 158 -4.07 5.19 10.21
N VAL A 159 -3.61 4.19 10.95
CA VAL A 159 -2.50 4.31 11.90
C VAL A 159 -1.41 3.34 11.47
N ILE A 160 -0.22 3.86 11.24
CA ILE A 160 0.96 3.07 10.92
C ILE A 160 1.94 3.25 12.08
N ASN A 161 2.19 2.19 12.82
CA ASN A 161 3.14 2.18 13.93
C ASN A 161 4.45 1.51 13.51
N LEU A 162 5.54 2.26 13.47
CA LEU A 162 6.89 1.74 13.35
C LEU A 162 7.52 1.71 14.74
N ASN A 163 7.65 0.51 15.29
CA ASN A 163 8.38 0.26 16.52
C ASN A 163 9.75 -0.33 16.18
N ASN A 164 10.76 0.53 16.09
CA ASN A 164 12.12 0.13 15.73
C ASN A 164 12.77 -0.75 16.81
N LEU A 165 12.45 -0.51 18.07
CA LEU A 165 12.99 -1.30 19.19
C LEU A 165 12.46 -2.73 19.17
N ALA A 166 11.15 -2.90 18.91
CA ALA A 166 10.52 -4.21 18.78
C ALA A 166 10.68 -4.81 17.38
N LYS A 167 11.24 -4.06 16.41
CA LYS A 167 11.35 -4.45 14.99
C LYS A 167 10.00 -4.84 14.39
N GLN A 168 9.00 -4.00 14.61
CA GLN A 168 7.63 -4.22 14.17
C GLN A 168 7.09 -3.04 13.38
N LEU A 169 6.33 -3.34 12.34
CA LEU A 169 5.55 -2.38 11.58
C LEU A 169 4.10 -2.84 11.57
N SER A 170 3.22 -2.06 12.19
CA SER A 170 1.80 -2.35 12.30
C SER A 170 0.98 -1.39 11.47
N LEU A 171 0.00 -1.92 10.75
CA LEU A 171 -1.02 -1.15 10.05
C LEU A 171 -2.38 -1.42 10.70
N PHE A 172 -3.05 -0.35 11.10
CA PHE A 172 -4.43 -0.33 11.55
C PHE A 172 -5.25 0.51 10.60
N LEU A 173 -6.37 -0.02 10.14
CA LEU A 173 -7.33 0.72 9.31
C LEU A 173 -8.68 0.76 10.00
N TYR A 174 -9.31 1.90 9.92
CA TYR A 174 -10.63 2.17 10.47
C TYR A 174 -11.54 2.72 9.38
N ASN A 175 -12.82 2.43 9.51
CA ASN A 175 -13.87 2.99 8.67
C ASN A 175 -14.99 3.55 9.57
N THR A 176 -15.65 4.59 9.10
CA THR A 176 -16.87 5.10 9.69
C THR A 176 -18.01 4.86 8.71
N PRO A 177 -18.87 3.87 8.93
CA PRO A 177 -19.94 3.52 7.99
C PRO A 177 -20.96 4.65 7.75
N GLU A 178 -20.98 5.69 8.58
CA GLU A 178 -21.98 6.77 8.57
C GLU A 178 -21.51 8.07 7.89
N LEU A 179 -20.29 8.13 7.34
CA LEU A 179 -19.79 9.35 6.67
C LEU A 179 -20.30 9.53 5.23
N THR A 180 -21.31 8.80 4.81
CA THR A 180 -22.02 9.01 3.53
C THR A 180 -23.13 10.09 3.65
N GLY A 181 -22.87 11.16 4.32
CA GLY A 181 -23.81 12.26 4.51
C GLY A 181 -23.34 13.17 5.62
N ALA A 182 -23.87 14.36 5.72
CA ALA A 182 -23.40 15.38 6.66
C ALA A 182 -22.98 14.82 8.03
N ILE A 183 -21.70 14.99 8.37
CA ILE A 183 -21.14 14.57 9.64
C ILE A 183 -21.93 15.26 10.75
N ASN A 184 -22.61 14.48 11.59
CA ASN A 184 -23.24 15.03 12.78
C ASN A 184 -22.12 15.31 13.82
N PRO A 185 -21.82 16.58 14.12
CA PRO A 185 -20.73 16.95 15.01
C PRO A 185 -20.87 16.44 16.45
N ASP A 186 -22.07 16.02 16.84
CA ASP A 186 -22.40 15.60 18.21
C ASP A 186 -22.35 14.06 18.40
N LYS A 187 -22.15 13.30 17.34
CA LYS A 187 -21.86 11.86 17.43
C LYS A 187 -20.37 11.67 17.26
N THR A 188 -19.72 11.15 18.29
CA THR A 188 -18.46 10.43 18.15
C THR A 188 -18.72 9.36 17.11
N ALA A 189 -18.15 9.54 15.91
CA ALA A 189 -18.28 8.55 14.85
C ALA A 189 -17.80 7.23 15.42
N ASP A 190 -18.63 6.19 15.41
CA ASP A 190 -18.24 4.86 15.81
C ASP A 190 -17.20 4.37 14.81
N LEU A 191 -15.93 4.67 15.08
CA LEU A 191 -14.80 4.14 14.34
C LEU A 191 -14.83 2.63 14.47
N LYS A 192 -14.90 1.96 13.35
CA LYS A 192 -14.82 0.51 13.31
C LYS A 192 -13.45 0.11 12.79
N SER A 193 -12.70 -0.62 13.60
CA SER A 193 -11.50 -1.30 13.12
C SER A 193 -11.89 -2.33 12.06
N ILE A 194 -11.30 -2.18 10.86
CA ILE A 194 -11.57 -3.06 9.71
C ILE A 194 -10.38 -3.92 9.35
N TYR A 195 -9.18 -3.52 9.78
CA TYR A 195 -7.96 -4.26 9.50
C TYR A 195 -6.89 -3.97 10.54
N ILE A 196 -6.25 -5.02 11.05
CA ILE A 196 -5.08 -4.94 11.92
C ILE A 196 -4.07 -5.99 11.46
N ASN A 197 -2.85 -5.58 11.21
CA ASN A 197 -1.76 -6.50 10.89
C ASN A 197 -0.41 -5.94 11.31
N THR A 198 0.44 -6.80 11.86
CA THR A 198 1.81 -6.47 12.27
C THR A 198 2.79 -7.37 11.54
N GLN A 199 3.84 -6.76 10.97
CA GLN A 199 4.93 -7.45 10.31
C GLN A 199 6.24 -7.23 11.08
N THR A 200 7.11 -8.24 11.07
CA THR A 200 8.49 -8.08 11.54
C THR A 200 9.29 -7.35 10.47
N VAL A 201 10.01 -6.31 10.88
CA VAL A 201 10.80 -5.45 9.99
C VAL A 201 12.21 -5.26 10.59
N PRO A 202 13.25 -5.00 9.79
CA PRO A 202 14.51 -4.51 10.32
C PRO A 202 14.29 -3.13 10.95
N ALA A 203 15.23 -2.69 11.79
CA ALA A 203 15.22 -1.31 12.27
C ALA A 203 15.44 -0.35 11.08
N ILE A 204 14.59 0.66 10.97
CA ILE A 204 14.50 1.57 9.82
C ILE A 204 14.97 2.97 10.24
N SER A 205 15.88 3.54 9.47
CA SER A 205 16.27 4.96 9.57
C SER A 205 15.88 5.69 8.29
N ILE A 206 15.55 6.96 8.43
CA ILE A 206 15.26 7.85 7.31
C ILE A 206 16.05 9.15 7.50
N ASP A 207 16.77 9.58 6.48
CA ASP A 207 17.59 10.80 6.54
C ASP A 207 16.74 12.06 6.62
N ASN A 208 17.36 13.15 7.10
CA ASN A 208 16.68 14.41 7.40
C ASN A 208 16.43 15.32 6.17
N ASP A 209 17.10 15.08 5.06
CA ASP A 209 17.18 16.03 3.94
C ASP A 209 16.08 15.81 2.90
N TYR A 210 14.90 15.34 3.33
CA TYR A 210 13.80 14.98 2.46
C TYR A 210 12.58 15.85 2.70
N THR A 211 11.74 15.93 1.68
CA THR A 211 10.50 16.69 1.69
C THR A 211 9.29 15.76 1.60
N TRP A 212 8.27 16.03 2.42
CA TRP A 212 6.98 15.37 2.29
C TRP A 212 6.23 15.90 1.08
N LYS A 213 5.78 14.99 0.23
CA LYS A 213 4.95 15.28 -0.95
C LYS A 213 3.61 14.60 -0.79
N LEU A 214 2.55 15.39 -0.90
CA LEU A 214 1.20 14.88 -1.07
C LEU A 214 0.96 14.80 -2.57
N LEU A 215 0.85 13.57 -3.07
CA LEU A 215 0.62 13.34 -4.49
C LEU A 215 -0.89 13.43 -4.72
N GLY A 216 -1.35 14.51 -5.36
CA GLY A 216 -2.75 14.82 -5.60
C GLY A 216 -3.43 13.91 -6.62
N CYS A 217 -3.36 12.59 -6.41
CA CYS A 217 -3.88 11.62 -7.35
C CYS A 217 -5.03 10.84 -6.71
N GLU A 218 -6.25 11.22 -7.07
CA GLU A 218 -7.46 10.42 -6.82
C GLU A 218 -7.70 10.03 -5.34
N THR A 219 -7.19 10.84 -4.41
CA THR A 219 -7.34 10.62 -2.98
C THR A 219 -7.40 11.95 -2.25
N ASP A 220 -8.47 12.16 -1.50
CA ASP A 220 -8.51 13.26 -0.54
C ASP A 220 -7.80 12.84 0.73
N LEU A 221 -7.03 13.73 1.30
CA LEU A 221 -6.23 13.52 2.51
C LEU A 221 -6.48 14.60 3.53
N THR A 222 -6.52 14.20 4.80
CA THR A 222 -6.65 15.15 5.90
C THR A 222 -6.04 14.59 7.19
N ASN A 223 -5.75 15.50 8.14
CA ASN A 223 -5.24 15.19 9.47
C ASN A 223 -3.99 14.31 9.48
N ILE A 224 -3.05 14.62 8.58
CA ILE A 224 -1.78 13.89 8.51
C ILE A 224 -0.92 14.33 9.70
N ARG A 225 -0.49 13.36 10.51
CA ARG A 225 0.37 13.59 11.68
C ARG A 225 1.46 12.54 11.76
N ILE A 226 2.58 12.96 12.29
CA ILE A 226 3.72 12.11 12.60
C ILE A 226 3.98 12.23 14.10
N TRP A 227 4.07 11.09 14.76
CA TRP A 227 4.28 10.98 16.18
C TRP A 227 5.66 10.39 16.47
N SER A 228 6.25 10.76 17.58
CA SER A 228 7.56 10.26 18.02
C SER A 228 7.50 8.86 18.62
N GLU A 229 6.29 8.37 18.95
CA GLU A 229 6.07 7.07 19.56
C GLU A 229 4.92 6.33 18.87
N PRO A 230 4.88 4.99 18.93
CA PRO A 230 3.73 4.21 18.53
C PRO A 230 2.50 4.61 19.32
N ILE A 231 1.34 4.57 18.67
CA ILE A 231 0.06 4.86 19.31
C ILE A 231 -0.55 3.53 19.73
N GLU A 232 -0.79 3.35 21.02
CA GLU A 232 -1.48 2.18 21.58
C GLU A 232 -2.91 2.08 21.02
N GLU A 233 -3.39 0.86 20.84
CA GLU A 233 -4.66 0.58 20.16
C GLU A 233 -5.83 1.29 20.87
N GLU A 234 -5.85 1.32 22.19
CA GLU A 234 -6.89 1.99 22.99
C GLU A 234 -6.93 3.52 22.78
N LEU A 235 -5.80 4.11 22.40
CA LEU A 235 -5.71 5.56 22.13
C LEU A 235 -6.00 5.91 20.67
N GLN A 236 -5.92 4.95 19.75
CA GLN A 236 -6.08 5.23 18.32
C GLN A 236 -7.47 5.75 18.00
N GLU A 237 -8.52 5.12 18.50
CA GLU A 237 -9.90 5.57 18.27
C GLU A 237 -10.14 6.98 18.84
N LEU A 238 -9.61 7.27 20.03
CA LEU A 238 -9.71 8.59 20.64
C LEU A 238 -9.01 9.66 19.79
N ILE A 239 -7.79 9.39 19.33
CA ILE A 239 -7.01 10.32 18.50
C ILE A 239 -7.69 10.57 17.16
N LEU A 240 -8.19 9.51 16.52
CA LEU A 240 -8.86 9.62 15.23
C LEU A 240 -10.22 10.31 15.32
N SER A 241 -11.00 10.04 16.37
CA SER A 241 -12.34 10.63 16.57
C SER A 241 -12.30 12.14 16.85
N GLN A 242 -11.24 12.64 17.47
CA GLN A 242 -11.08 14.08 17.77
C GLN A 242 -10.94 14.96 16.50
N TYR A 243 -10.69 14.35 15.35
CA TYR A 243 -10.32 15.05 14.11
C TYR A 243 -11.20 14.69 12.92
N VAL A 244 -12.44 14.34 13.16
CA VAL A 244 -13.42 14.20 12.09
C VAL A 244 -13.58 15.55 11.39
N VAL A 245 -13.30 15.59 10.10
CA VAL A 245 -13.42 16.80 9.28
C VAL A 245 -14.89 17.22 9.24
N LYS A 246 -15.17 18.43 9.67
CA LYS A 246 -16.48 19.05 9.39
C LYS A 246 -16.49 19.44 7.92
N ASP A 247 -17.44 18.94 7.14
CA ASP A 247 -17.62 19.33 5.73
C ASP A 247 -17.76 20.85 5.52
N SER A 248 -18.09 21.59 6.59
CA SER A 248 -18.15 23.06 6.58
C SER A 248 -16.81 23.78 6.35
N HIS A 249 -15.69 23.05 6.30
CA HIS A 249 -14.36 23.59 5.98
C HIS A 249 -13.89 23.26 4.57
N LEU A 250 -14.73 22.60 3.77
CA LEU A 250 -14.43 22.21 2.38
C LEU A 250 -15.19 23.07 1.35
N ALA A 251 -15.83 24.15 1.77
CA ALA A 251 -16.52 25.11 0.91
C ALA A 251 -15.62 26.29 0.54
#